data_70700b9b4d5401887d2cfadef8c542ea
#
_entry.id   70700b9b4d5401887d2cfadef8c542ea
#
_cell.length_a   1.000
_cell.length_b   1.000
_cell.length_c   1.000
_cell.angle_alpha   90.00
_cell.angle_beta   90.00
_cell.angle_gamma   90.00
#
_symmetry.space_group_name_H-M   'P 1'
#
loop_
_entity.id
_entity.type
_entity.pdbx_description
1 polymer ?
#
loop_
_entity_poly.entity_id
_entity_poly.type
_entity_poly.pdbx_seq_one_letter_code
_entity_poly.pdbx_strand_id
1 'polypeptide(L)'
;MRATILLLLLFFYSAPLAQAKIGVGVSYPDVLISPPSDTLQIVRVYNTGDETITIKPVWNQTGGTLTVVGLTENITLAPDSSAPIYLKLKDSGKGNVTGIVQIHPEQGNNTVSGGVGGVVTPSFDVKVYAKVLTQAEWDLLHPPKVDTPTVDDRFILLILGISAVICLSSLAILKHLRKEEPDETPTRPPPSV
;
A
#
# COMPACT_ATOMS: atom_id res chain seq x y z
N MET A 1 -49.54 12.78 -35.08
CA MET A 1 -49.39 13.25 -33.69
C MET A 1 -49.74 12.24 -32.59
N ARG A 2 -50.84 11.48 -32.66
CA ARG A 2 -51.21 10.50 -31.62
C ARG A 2 -50.23 9.31 -31.50
N ALA A 3 -49.71 8.82 -32.61
CA ALA A 3 -48.74 7.70 -32.60
C ALA A 3 -47.39 8.08 -32.00
N THR A 4 -46.93 9.32 -32.19
CA THR A 4 -45.66 9.84 -31.65
C THR A 4 -45.69 9.97 -30.13
N ILE A 5 -46.85 10.38 -29.57
CA ILE A 5 -47.04 10.47 -28.12
C ILE A 5 -47.03 9.08 -27.46
N LEU A 6 -47.64 8.08 -28.12
CA LEU A 6 -47.67 6.72 -27.60
C LEU A 6 -46.26 6.09 -27.59
N LEU A 7 -45.44 6.37 -28.61
CA LEU A 7 -44.07 5.89 -28.70
C LEU A 7 -43.18 6.52 -27.63
N LEU A 8 -43.38 7.82 -27.35
CA LEU A 8 -42.65 8.53 -26.27
C LEU A 8 -43.02 7.98 -24.89
N LEU A 9 -44.31 7.68 -24.65
CA LEU A 9 -44.75 7.06 -23.40
C LEU A 9 -44.18 5.65 -23.21
N LEU A 10 -44.08 4.85 -24.27
CA LEU A 10 -43.43 3.53 -24.21
C LEU A 10 -41.93 3.63 -23.87
N PHE A 11 -41.24 4.66 -24.37
CA PHE A 11 -39.82 4.88 -24.04
C PHE A 11 -39.60 5.27 -22.57
N PHE A 12 -40.52 6.02 -21.96
CA PHE A 12 -40.44 6.33 -20.52
C PHE A 12 -40.79 5.12 -19.63
N TYR A 13 -41.59 4.19 -20.11
CA TYR A 13 -41.93 2.96 -19.35
C TYR A 13 -40.83 1.89 -19.41
N SER A 14 -39.90 1.95 -20.36
CA SER A 14 -38.79 1.02 -20.50
C SER A 14 -37.49 1.55 -19.90
N ALA A 15 -37.48 2.67 -19.20
CA ALA A 15 -36.32 3.09 -18.41
C ALA A 15 -36.06 1.98 -17.39
N PRO A 16 -34.91 1.29 -17.43
CA PRO A 16 -34.59 0.29 -16.42
C PRO A 16 -34.60 1.01 -15.07
N LEU A 17 -35.47 0.57 -14.17
CA LEU A 17 -35.41 0.99 -12.78
C LEU A 17 -34.00 0.62 -12.30
N ALA A 18 -33.15 1.62 -12.12
CA ALA A 18 -31.84 1.42 -11.56
C ALA A 18 -32.05 0.81 -10.18
N GLN A 19 -31.84 -0.49 -10.06
CA GLN A 19 -31.88 -1.17 -8.77
C GLN A 19 -30.61 -0.79 -8.04
N ALA A 20 -30.80 -0.16 -6.87
CA ALA A 20 -29.72 0.11 -5.96
C ALA A 20 -28.93 -1.18 -5.70
N LYS A 21 -27.63 -1.11 -5.93
CA LYS A 21 -26.75 -2.27 -5.82
C LYS A 21 -25.97 -2.19 -4.53
N ILE A 22 -26.24 -3.12 -3.62
CA ILE A 22 -25.43 -3.29 -2.42
C ILE A 22 -24.21 -4.13 -2.79
N GLY A 23 -23.03 -3.57 -2.61
CA GLY A 23 -21.78 -4.29 -2.80
C GLY A 23 -20.89 -4.14 -1.55
N VAL A 24 -20.45 -5.26 -0.99
CA VAL A 24 -19.49 -5.26 0.13
C VAL A 24 -18.30 -6.11 -0.25
N GLY A 25 -17.11 -5.52 -0.18
CA GLY A 25 -15.84 -6.21 -0.32
C GLY A 25 -15.11 -6.26 1.02
N VAL A 26 -14.33 -7.31 1.23
CA VAL A 26 -13.53 -7.49 2.44
C VAL A 26 -12.10 -7.84 2.04
N SER A 27 -11.14 -7.15 2.67
CA SER A 27 -9.71 -7.46 2.51
C SER A 27 -9.10 -7.75 3.88
N TYR A 28 -8.41 -8.87 3.99
CA TYR A 28 -7.73 -9.29 5.21
C TYR A 28 -6.51 -10.14 4.87
N PRO A 29 -5.45 -10.12 5.70
CA PRO A 29 -4.33 -11.03 5.56
C PRO A 29 -4.66 -12.40 6.14
N ASP A 30 -4.14 -13.48 5.56
CA ASP A 30 -4.29 -14.84 6.10
C ASP A 30 -3.71 -14.96 7.51
N VAL A 31 -2.60 -14.29 7.75
CA VAL A 31 -1.95 -14.16 9.05
C VAL A 31 -1.55 -12.71 9.25
N LEU A 32 -2.06 -12.10 10.29
CA LEU A 32 -1.66 -10.76 10.71
C LEU A 32 -0.50 -10.86 11.69
N ILE A 33 0.63 -10.25 11.34
CA ILE A 33 1.78 -10.10 12.26
C ILE A 33 1.89 -8.62 12.60
N SER A 34 1.95 -8.31 13.89
CA SER A 34 1.96 -6.93 14.38
C SER A 34 3.07 -6.72 15.43
N PRO A 35 3.68 -5.52 15.48
CA PRO A 35 4.47 -5.10 16.64
C PRO A 35 3.60 -5.05 17.90
N PRO A 36 4.18 -4.84 19.09
CA PRO A 36 3.41 -4.63 20.30
C PRO A 36 2.40 -3.50 20.11
N SER A 37 1.14 -3.82 20.29
CA SER A 37 0.03 -2.87 20.10
C SER A 37 -1.17 -3.31 20.91
N ASP A 38 -1.91 -2.35 21.43
CA ASP A 38 -3.21 -2.54 22.03
C ASP A 38 -4.36 -2.54 21.01
N THR A 39 -4.02 -2.24 19.75
CA THR A 39 -5.01 -2.12 18.67
C THR A 39 -4.49 -2.82 17.41
N LEU A 40 -5.26 -3.76 16.87
CA LEU A 40 -4.94 -4.50 15.65
C LEU A 40 -5.93 -4.20 14.54
N GLN A 41 -5.45 -3.71 13.41
CA GLN A 41 -6.28 -3.65 12.20
C GLN A 41 -6.39 -5.06 11.62
N ILE A 42 -7.57 -5.67 11.71
CA ILE A 42 -7.78 -7.06 11.31
C ILE A 42 -8.37 -7.22 9.92
N VAL A 43 -9.23 -6.30 9.52
CA VAL A 43 -9.98 -6.37 8.26
C VAL A 43 -10.18 -4.96 7.73
N ARG A 44 -10.24 -4.81 6.41
CA ARG A 44 -10.71 -3.59 5.75
C ARG A 44 -11.97 -3.92 4.96
N VAL A 45 -13.02 -3.15 5.15
CA VAL A 45 -14.31 -3.32 4.48
C VAL A 45 -14.47 -2.21 3.45
N TYR A 46 -15.00 -2.56 2.29
CA TYR A 46 -15.24 -1.68 1.16
C TYR A 46 -16.72 -1.67 0.82
N ASN A 47 -17.27 -0.51 0.57
CA ASN A 47 -18.57 -0.39 -0.07
C ASN A 47 -18.35 -0.26 -1.58
N THR A 48 -18.70 -1.30 -2.33
CA THR A 48 -18.62 -1.36 -3.80
C THR A 48 -19.99 -1.15 -4.46
N GLY A 49 -20.98 -0.78 -3.66
CA GLY A 49 -22.34 -0.45 -4.10
C GLY A 49 -22.48 1.06 -4.34
N ASP A 50 -23.67 1.44 -4.76
CA ASP A 50 -24.07 2.81 -5.09
C ASP A 50 -24.85 3.49 -3.95
N GLU A 51 -25.11 2.79 -2.86
CA GLU A 51 -25.80 3.31 -1.67
C GLU A 51 -24.89 3.35 -0.45
N THR A 52 -25.23 4.22 0.49
CA THR A 52 -24.59 4.25 1.81
C THR A 52 -25.02 3.04 2.63
N ILE A 53 -24.07 2.33 3.22
CA ILE A 53 -24.29 1.15 4.05
C ILE A 53 -23.74 1.36 5.45
N THR A 54 -24.36 0.71 6.44
CA THR A 54 -23.82 0.62 7.80
C THR A 54 -23.31 -0.80 8.03
N ILE A 55 -22.07 -0.93 8.45
CA ILE A 55 -21.46 -2.21 8.79
C ILE A 55 -21.48 -2.39 10.30
N LYS A 56 -22.00 -3.52 10.73
CA LYS A 56 -22.00 -3.93 12.13
C LYS A 56 -21.07 -5.14 12.30
N PRO A 57 -19.84 -4.93 12.75
CA PRO A 57 -18.92 -6.03 13.01
C PRO A 57 -19.21 -6.71 14.33
N VAL A 58 -19.09 -8.03 14.36
CA VAL A 58 -19.21 -8.85 15.59
C VAL A 58 -17.97 -9.74 15.69
N TRP A 59 -17.34 -9.78 16.86
CA TRP A 59 -16.18 -10.61 17.11
C TRP A 59 -16.54 -11.85 17.92
N ASN A 60 -16.10 -13.00 17.44
CA ASN A 60 -16.18 -14.26 18.16
C ASN A 60 -14.79 -14.86 18.30
N GLN A 61 -14.20 -14.73 19.50
CA GLN A 61 -12.87 -15.28 19.79
C GLN A 61 -12.97 -16.80 19.93
N THR A 62 -12.16 -17.52 19.14
CA THR A 62 -12.10 -18.98 19.16
C THR A 62 -10.86 -19.54 19.83
N GLY A 63 -9.83 -18.69 20.07
CA GLY A 63 -8.59 -19.10 20.71
C GLY A 63 -7.59 -17.96 20.86
N GLY A 64 -6.41 -18.32 21.38
CA GLY A 64 -5.29 -17.41 21.57
C GLY A 64 -5.03 -17.07 23.04
N THR A 65 -3.91 -16.40 23.27
CA THR A 65 -3.43 -15.98 24.60
C THR A 65 -3.79 -14.53 24.92
N LEU A 66 -4.11 -13.73 23.89
CA LEU A 66 -4.50 -12.34 24.05
C LEU A 66 -6.01 -12.22 24.25
N THR A 67 -6.40 -11.32 25.16
CA THR A 67 -7.79 -11.03 25.44
C THR A 67 -8.24 -9.81 24.66
N VAL A 68 -9.31 -9.97 23.87
CA VAL A 68 -9.95 -8.87 23.16
C VAL A 68 -10.97 -8.21 24.10
N VAL A 69 -10.87 -6.90 24.27
CA VAL A 69 -11.77 -6.09 25.13
C VAL A 69 -12.69 -5.19 24.32
N GLY A 70 -12.50 -5.11 23.02
CA GLY A 70 -13.33 -4.30 22.14
C GLY A 70 -13.13 -4.58 20.67
N LEU A 71 -14.09 -4.15 19.88
CA LEU A 71 -14.09 -4.17 18.43
C LEU A 71 -14.53 -2.80 17.95
N THR A 72 -14.14 -2.40 16.72
CA THR A 72 -14.70 -1.21 16.08
C THR A 72 -16.23 -1.25 16.12
N GLU A 73 -16.82 -0.13 16.49
CA GLU A 73 -18.27 0.03 16.50
C GLU A 73 -18.84 0.06 15.07
N ASN A 74 -20.14 0.32 14.95
CA ASN A 74 -20.79 0.43 13.66
C ASN A 74 -20.10 1.47 12.76
N ILE A 75 -19.89 1.12 11.50
CA ILE A 75 -19.21 1.93 10.49
C ILE A 75 -20.20 2.26 9.39
N THR A 76 -20.37 3.54 9.09
CA THR A 76 -21.15 3.98 7.92
C THR A 76 -20.20 4.26 6.76
N LEU A 77 -20.45 3.61 5.62
CA LEU A 77 -19.65 3.73 4.40
C LEU A 77 -20.48 4.33 3.28
N ALA A 78 -20.03 5.46 2.75
CA ALA A 78 -20.55 5.99 1.50
C ALA A 78 -20.19 5.08 0.32
N PRO A 79 -20.84 5.23 -0.85
CA PRO A 79 -20.41 4.55 -2.07
C PRO A 79 -18.90 4.71 -2.32
N ASP A 80 -18.28 3.66 -2.84
CA ASP A 80 -16.85 3.61 -3.20
C ASP A 80 -15.87 3.96 -2.05
N SER A 81 -16.33 3.89 -0.79
CA SER A 81 -15.51 4.15 0.39
C SER A 81 -15.10 2.88 1.12
N SER A 82 -14.10 2.99 1.98
CA SER A 82 -13.63 1.87 2.81
C SER A 82 -13.27 2.32 4.22
N ALA A 83 -13.39 1.40 5.16
CA ALA A 83 -12.91 1.62 6.54
C ALA A 83 -12.25 0.36 7.11
N PRO A 84 -11.26 0.54 7.99
CA PRO A 84 -10.65 -0.54 8.73
C PRO A 84 -11.50 -0.97 9.93
N ILE A 85 -11.44 -2.25 10.27
CA ILE A 85 -11.98 -2.82 11.52
C ILE A 85 -10.80 -3.13 12.43
N TYR A 86 -10.87 -2.67 13.67
CA TYR A 86 -9.84 -2.86 14.68
C TYR A 86 -10.35 -3.71 15.84
N LEU A 87 -9.47 -4.61 16.32
CA LEU A 87 -9.61 -5.22 17.64
C LEU A 87 -8.85 -4.37 18.65
N LYS A 88 -9.46 -4.17 19.83
CA LYS A 88 -8.78 -3.67 21.01
C LYS A 88 -8.37 -4.82 21.91
N LEU A 89 -7.10 -4.87 22.27
CA LEU A 89 -6.53 -5.85 23.19
C LEU A 89 -6.48 -5.29 24.60
N LYS A 90 -6.60 -6.17 25.60
CA LYS A 90 -6.46 -5.77 27.00
C LYS A 90 -5.06 -5.25 27.32
N ASP A 91 -4.06 -5.91 26.76
CA ASP A 91 -2.64 -5.60 26.95
C ASP A 91 -1.92 -5.64 25.61
N SER A 92 -0.92 -4.78 25.44
CA SER A 92 -0.06 -4.75 24.26
C SER A 92 1.05 -5.82 24.28
N GLY A 93 0.88 -6.88 25.05
CA GLY A 93 1.86 -7.94 25.24
C GLY A 93 1.97 -8.88 24.04
N LYS A 94 3.06 -9.68 24.05
CA LYS A 94 3.27 -10.76 23.08
C LYS A 94 2.20 -11.85 23.21
N GLY A 95 1.68 -12.30 22.08
CA GLY A 95 0.73 -13.40 22.07
C GLY A 95 0.06 -13.59 20.72
N ASN A 96 -0.98 -14.37 20.73
CA ASN A 96 -1.82 -14.58 19.56
C ASN A 96 -3.30 -14.46 19.90
N VAL A 97 -4.10 -14.16 18.91
CA VAL A 97 -5.55 -14.19 18.98
C VAL A 97 -6.10 -14.82 17.71
N THR A 98 -7.08 -15.67 17.88
CA THR A 98 -7.78 -16.34 16.77
C THR A 98 -9.27 -16.17 16.97
N GLY A 99 -9.99 -15.87 15.90
CA GLY A 99 -11.43 -15.71 15.97
C GLY A 99 -12.06 -15.50 14.60
N ILE A 100 -13.33 -15.19 14.64
CA ILE A 100 -14.14 -14.91 13.46
C ILE A 100 -14.72 -13.50 13.63
N VAL A 101 -14.50 -12.66 12.63
CA VAL A 101 -15.23 -11.40 12.48
C VAL A 101 -16.43 -11.66 11.59
N GLN A 102 -17.60 -11.45 12.10
CA GLN A 102 -18.84 -11.46 11.34
C GLN A 102 -19.15 -10.03 10.92
N ILE A 103 -19.32 -9.83 9.63
CA ILE A 103 -19.61 -8.52 9.05
C ILE A 103 -21.03 -8.53 8.55
N HIS A 104 -21.89 -7.75 9.19
CA HIS A 104 -23.30 -7.62 8.84
C HIS A 104 -23.53 -6.22 8.23
N PRO A 105 -23.64 -6.10 6.91
CA PRO A 105 -24.05 -4.86 6.30
C PRO A 105 -25.54 -4.64 6.53
N GLU A 106 -25.87 -3.49 7.06
CA GLU A 106 -27.24 -3.02 7.23
C GLU A 106 -27.50 -1.92 6.21
N GLN A 107 -28.56 -2.04 5.44
CA GLN A 107 -28.98 -0.98 4.56
C GLN A 107 -29.57 0.17 5.38
N GLY A 108 -29.14 1.40 5.12
CA GLY A 108 -29.80 2.57 5.68
C GLY A 108 -31.30 2.52 5.38
N ASN A 109 -32.11 3.09 6.28
CA ASN A 109 -33.58 3.04 6.35
C ASN A 109 -34.34 3.54 5.10
N ASN A 110 -33.93 3.15 3.91
CA ASN A 110 -34.74 3.30 2.73
C ASN A 110 -35.75 2.14 2.74
N THR A 111 -36.84 2.32 3.47
CA THR A 111 -38.04 1.55 3.25
C THR A 111 -38.44 1.71 1.80
N VAL A 112 -37.97 0.79 0.96
CA VAL A 112 -38.55 0.61 -0.38
C VAL A 112 -39.98 0.13 -0.17
N SER A 113 -40.87 1.07 -0.08
CA SER A 113 -42.29 0.85 -0.07
C SER A 113 -42.67 0.22 -1.39
N GLY A 114 -42.93 -1.09 -1.42
CA GLY A 114 -43.75 -1.67 -2.47
C GLY A 114 -43.16 -2.78 -3.33
N GLY A 115 -42.07 -3.43 -2.97
CA GLY A 115 -41.59 -4.62 -3.71
C GLY A 115 -41.56 -5.85 -2.81
N VAL A 116 -42.20 -6.95 -3.23
CA VAL A 116 -42.13 -8.27 -2.62
C VAL A 116 -40.77 -8.92 -2.99
N GLY A 117 -39.68 -8.27 -2.63
CA GLY A 117 -38.32 -8.78 -2.80
C GLY A 117 -37.60 -8.66 -1.47
N GLY A 118 -37.43 -9.75 -0.75
CA GLY A 118 -36.59 -9.78 0.43
C GLY A 118 -35.17 -9.39 0.06
N VAL A 119 -34.66 -8.27 0.58
CA VAL A 119 -33.26 -7.90 0.43
C VAL A 119 -32.45 -8.88 1.27
N VAL A 120 -31.78 -9.82 0.61
CA VAL A 120 -30.81 -10.70 1.27
C VAL A 120 -29.54 -9.87 1.48
N THR A 121 -29.32 -9.46 2.72
CA THR A 121 -28.06 -8.78 3.09
C THR A 121 -27.01 -9.87 3.31
N PRO A 122 -25.97 -9.96 2.47
CA PRO A 122 -24.93 -10.97 2.65
C PRO A 122 -24.18 -10.70 3.97
N SER A 123 -24.03 -11.71 4.80
CA SER A 123 -23.12 -11.64 5.94
C SER A 123 -21.81 -12.36 5.57
N PHE A 124 -20.69 -11.84 6.05
CA PHE A 124 -19.37 -12.38 5.77
C PHE A 124 -18.73 -12.83 7.08
N ASP A 125 -18.27 -14.08 7.12
CA ASP A 125 -17.49 -14.64 8.21
C ASP A 125 -16.02 -14.66 7.80
N VAL A 126 -15.22 -13.78 8.42
CA VAL A 126 -13.78 -13.66 8.16
C VAL A 126 -13.03 -14.32 9.31
N LYS A 127 -12.28 -15.38 9.01
CA LYS A 127 -11.38 -16.00 9.99
C LYS A 127 -10.14 -15.12 10.12
N VAL A 128 -9.79 -14.77 11.35
CA VAL A 128 -8.64 -13.95 11.68
C VAL A 128 -7.68 -14.73 12.54
N TYR A 129 -6.43 -14.76 12.14
CA TYR A 129 -5.32 -15.20 12.97
C TYR A 129 -4.33 -14.04 13.09
N ALA A 130 -4.16 -13.52 14.30
CA ALA A 130 -3.22 -12.44 14.57
C ALA A 130 -2.19 -12.85 15.59
N LYS A 131 -0.92 -12.48 15.33
CA LYS A 131 0.23 -12.70 16.21
C LYS A 131 0.88 -11.36 16.51
N VAL A 132 0.92 -11.01 17.79
CA VAL A 132 1.64 -9.83 18.28
C VAL A 132 3.01 -10.27 18.75
N LEU A 133 4.05 -9.65 18.20
CA LEU A 133 5.45 -9.92 18.51
C LEU A 133 5.94 -8.97 19.62
N THR A 134 7.07 -9.31 20.24
CA THR A 134 7.84 -8.32 21.00
C THR A 134 8.48 -7.30 20.06
N GLN A 135 8.83 -6.12 20.58
CA GLN A 135 9.55 -5.11 19.79
C GLN A 135 10.85 -5.67 19.18
N ALA A 136 11.60 -6.44 19.96
CA ALA A 136 12.85 -7.05 19.50
C ALA A 136 12.64 -8.06 18.34
N GLU A 137 11.58 -8.88 18.42
CA GLU A 137 11.23 -9.80 17.33
C GLU A 137 10.75 -9.05 16.08
N TRP A 138 10.01 -7.95 16.28
CA TRP A 138 9.56 -7.10 15.19
C TRP A 138 10.72 -6.43 14.47
N ASP A 139 11.66 -5.83 15.22
CA ASP A 139 12.83 -5.15 14.67
C ASP A 139 13.78 -6.11 13.94
N LEU A 140 13.83 -7.38 14.38
CA LEU A 140 14.58 -8.43 13.68
C LEU A 140 13.98 -8.76 12.31
N LEU A 141 12.64 -8.78 12.20
CA LEU A 141 11.94 -9.04 10.94
C LEU A 141 11.90 -7.81 10.02
N HIS A 142 11.94 -6.64 10.61
CA HIS A 142 11.88 -5.35 9.92
C HIS A 142 13.07 -4.49 10.36
N PRO A 143 14.32 -4.88 9.98
CA PRO A 143 15.49 -4.09 10.35
C PRO A 143 15.28 -2.65 9.86
N PRO A 144 15.61 -1.65 10.69
CA PRO A 144 15.52 -0.26 10.30
C PRO A 144 16.28 -0.09 8.99
N LYS A 145 15.69 0.59 8.04
CA LYS A 145 16.41 0.97 6.82
C LYS A 145 17.63 1.74 7.28
N VAL A 146 18.80 1.14 7.10
CA VAL A 146 20.04 1.89 7.23
C VAL A 146 19.96 2.95 6.14
N ASP A 147 19.73 4.19 6.52
CA ASP A 147 19.88 5.32 5.62
C ASP A 147 21.33 5.25 5.15
N THR A 148 21.54 4.68 3.98
CA THR A 148 22.84 4.79 3.31
C THR A 148 23.09 6.28 3.21
N PRO A 149 24.20 6.78 3.82
CA PRO A 149 24.49 8.19 3.73
C PRO A 149 24.45 8.56 2.24
N THR A 150 23.51 9.37 1.86
CA THR A 150 23.48 9.95 0.51
C THR A 150 24.79 10.71 0.38
N VAL A 151 25.74 10.14 -0.35
CA VAL A 151 26.98 10.84 -0.68
C VAL A 151 26.53 12.12 -1.35
N ASP A 152 26.79 13.25 -0.69
CA ASP A 152 26.37 14.56 -1.21
C ASP A 152 26.92 14.67 -2.64
N ASP A 153 26.06 14.89 -3.62
CA ASP A 153 26.45 15.03 -5.03
C ASP A 153 27.58 16.03 -5.20
N ARG A 154 27.66 17.02 -4.32
CA ARG A 154 28.76 17.98 -4.25
C ARG A 154 30.10 17.32 -3.94
N PHE A 155 30.10 16.26 -3.10
CA PHE A 155 31.31 15.53 -2.78
C PHE A 155 31.80 14.69 -3.96
N ILE A 156 30.89 14.10 -4.71
CA ILE A 156 31.19 13.38 -5.95
C ILE A 156 31.77 14.35 -7.00
N LEU A 157 31.15 15.51 -7.17
CA LEU A 157 31.64 16.54 -8.11
C LEU A 157 33.01 17.08 -7.72
N LEU A 158 33.29 17.22 -6.42
CA LEU A 158 34.58 17.66 -5.89
C LEU A 158 35.68 16.64 -6.20
N ILE A 159 35.42 15.34 -5.99
CA ILE A 159 36.36 14.25 -6.29
C ILE A 159 36.62 14.19 -7.81
N LEU A 160 35.58 14.28 -8.63
CA LEU A 160 35.71 14.31 -10.10
C LEU A 160 36.50 15.54 -10.58
N GLY A 161 36.26 16.70 -9.97
CA GLY A 161 36.99 17.93 -10.27
C GLY A 161 38.48 17.81 -9.94
N ILE A 162 38.84 17.31 -8.78
CA ILE A 162 40.24 17.09 -8.37
C ILE A 162 40.91 16.08 -9.30
N SER A 163 40.25 14.99 -9.65
CA SER A 163 40.77 13.98 -10.57
C SER A 163 41.05 14.56 -11.97
N ALA A 164 40.16 15.39 -12.45
CA ALA A 164 40.34 16.05 -13.75
C ALA A 164 41.56 17.02 -13.76
N VAL A 165 41.74 17.77 -12.67
CA VAL A 165 42.90 18.68 -12.54
C VAL A 165 44.21 17.89 -12.48
N ILE A 166 44.27 16.78 -11.77
CA ILE A 166 45.44 15.91 -11.70
C ILE A 166 45.76 15.32 -13.09
N CYS A 167 44.76 14.85 -13.84
CA CYS A 167 44.98 14.33 -15.19
C CYS A 167 45.48 15.39 -16.15
N LEU A 168 44.92 16.60 -16.11
CA LEU A 168 45.33 17.69 -16.97
C LEU A 168 46.77 18.16 -16.66
N SER A 169 47.12 18.26 -15.38
CA SER A 169 48.48 18.60 -14.98
C SER A 169 49.49 17.54 -15.39
N SER A 170 49.15 16.25 -15.25
CA SER A 170 50.02 15.15 -15.70
C SER A 170 50.26 15.18 -17.20
N LEU A 171 49.24 15.45 -18.01
CA LEU A 171 49.33 15.61 -19.46
C LEU A 171 50.20 16.81 -19.85
N ALA A 172 50.10 17.93 -19.15
CA ALA A 172 50.92 19.12 -19.37
C ALA A 172 52.40 18.83 -19.11
N ILE A 173 52.72 18.13 -18.02
CA ILE A 173 54.09 17.73 -17.65
C ILE A 173 54.65 16.77 -18.72
N LEU A 174 53.88 15.75 -19.15
CA LEU A 174 54.31 14.84 -20.21
C LEU A 174 54.60 15.55 -21.53
N LYS A 175 53.78 16.55 -21.90
CA LYS A 175 53.97 17.36 -23.09
C LYS A 175 55.22 18.23 -23.00
N HIS A 176 55.56 18.73 -21.83
CA HIS A 176 56.76 19.54 -21.59
C HIS A 176 58.03 18.67 -21.66
N LEU A 177 58.03 17.50 -21.07
CA LEU A 177 59.14 16.55 -21.15
C LEU A 177 59.41 16.04 -22.55
N ARG A 178 58.37 15.84 -23.36
CA ARG A 178 58.49 15.40 -24.75
C ARG A 178 59.06 16.46 -25.68
N LYS A 179 59.04 17.73 -25.27
CA LYS A 179 59.56 18.87 -26.07
C LYS A 179 61.05 19.11 -25.83
N GLU A 180 61.63 18.51 -24.77
CA GLU A 180 63.04 18.64 -24.44
C GLU A 180 63.92 17.46 -24.92
N GLU A 181 63.35 16.48 -25.66
CA GLU A 181 64.17 15.48 -26.34
C GLU A 181 64.93 16.19 -27.47
N PRO A 182 66.27 16.36 -27.39
CA PRO A 182 67.03 16.95 -28.45
C PRO A 182 66.99 16.03 -29.66
N ASP A 183 66.78 16.65 -30.85
CA ASP A 183 66.77 16.01 -32.13
C ASP A 183 68.20 15.42 -32.36
N GLU A 184 68.38 14.14 -31.94
CA GLU A 184 69.65 13.44 -32.27
C GLU A 184 69.68 13.24 -33.77
N THR A 185 70.32 14.20 -34.45
CA THR A 185 70.68 14.07 -35.82
C THR A 185 71.56 12.82 -36.01
N PRO A 186 71.18 11.89 -36.88
CA PRO A 186 71.95 10.68 -37.11
C PRO A 186 73.30 11.08 -37.74
N THR A 187 74.39 10.94 -36.98
CA THR A 187 75.76 11.12 -37.49
C THR A 187 76.01 10.13 -38.61
N ARG A 188 76.15 10.67 -39.83
CA ARG A 188 76.47 9.92 -41.02
C ARG A 188 77.88 9.31 -40.91
N PRO A 189 78.04 8.02 -41.15
CA PRO A 189 79.35 7.38 -41.06
C PRO A 189 80.27 7.94 -42.11
N PRO A 190 81.58 8.08 -41.80
CA PRO A 190 82.56 8.65 -42.80
C PRO A 190 82.74 7.67 -43.96
N PRO A 191 83.06 8.16 -45.18
CA PRO A 191 83.30 7.34 -46.36
C PRO A 191 84.58 6.58 -46.21
N SER A 192 84.50 5.25 -46.47
CA SER A 192 85.64 4.34 -46.58
C SER A 192 86.51 4.69 -47.80
N VAL A 193 87.83 4.87 -47.55
CA VAL A 193 88.90 4.96 -48.59
C VAL A 193 89.30 3.58 -48.96
#